data_da86d43bb560d84002023362c4be0685
#
_entry.id   da86d43bb560d84002023362c4be0685
#
_cell.length_a   1.000
_cell.length_b   1.000
_cell.length_c   1.000
_cell.angle_alpha   90.00
_cell.angle_beta   90.00
_cell.angle_gamma   90.00
#
_symmetry.space_group_name_H-M   'P 1'
#
loop_
_entity.id
_entity.type
_entity.pdbx_description
1 polymer ?
#
loop_
_entity_poly.entity_id
_entity_poly.type
_entity_poly.pdbx_seq_one_letter_code
_entity_poly.pdbx_strand_id
1 'polypeptide(L)'
;MADIEWARLEDALVKEKFGGTIRVRTLWKATGGAMAQVVEIDPGACWEGIDVHEPGPEEVYVVSGVFNDGVRDYPTGSFIHNPVGSSHVPQSKTGCTLFVFYPEG
;
A
#
# COMPACT_ATOMS: atom_id res chain seq x y z
N MET A 1 25.28 -5.58 17.95
CA MET A 1 24.02 -5.22 18.64
C MET A 1 23.02 -4.71 17.63
N ALA A 2 21.78 -5.16 17.72
CA ALA A 2 20.74 -4.72 16.81
C ALA A 2 20.11 -3.42 17.30
N ASP A 3 20.00 -2.43 16.44
CA ASP A 3 19.39 -1.16 16.76
C ASP A 3 17.92 -1.15 16.34
N ILE A 4 17.12 -0.43 17.11
CA ILE A 4 15.71 -0.19 16.73
C ILE A 4 15.70 0.83 15.59
N GLU A 5 14.99 0.49 14.52
CA GLU A 5 14.74 1.39 13.41
C GLU A 5 13.30 1.87 13.50
N TRP A 6 13.06 3.16 13.23
CA TRP A 6 11.71 3.71 13.29
C TRP A 6 11.57 4.89 12.32
N ALA A 7 10.34 5.19 11.96
CA ALA A 7 10.04 6.30 11.07
C ALA A 7 8.70 6.92 11.42
N ARG A 8 8.56 8.20 11.09
CA ARG A 8 7.29 8.92 11.18
C ARG A 8 6.74 9.12 9.77
N LEU A 9 5.44 8.95 9.63
CA LEU A 9 4.77 9.09 8.34
C LEU A 9 5.05 10.45 7.68
N GLU A 10 4.98 11.52 8.44
CA GLU A 10 5.15 12.88 7.93
C GLU A 10 6.57 13.18 7.45
N ASP A 11 7.55 12.43 7.90
CA ASP A 11 8.96 12.60 7.49
C ASP A 11 9.35 11.69 6.33
N ALA A 12 8.47 10.76 5.94
CA ALA A 12 8.75 9.83 4.87
C ALA A 12 8.70 10.53 3.50
N LEU A 13 9.60 10.12 2.61
CA LEU A 13 9.56 10.60 1.23
C LEU A 13 8.28 10.13 0.55
N VAL A 14 7.64 11.05 -0.16
CA VAL A 14 6.40 10.79 -0.87
C VAL A 14 6.70 10.55 -2.33
N LYS A 15 6.19 9.43 -2.86
CA LYS A 15 6.15 9.18 -4.29
C LYS A 15 4.72 9.35 -4.77
N GLU A 16 4.49 10.35 -5.58
CA GLU A 16 3.16 10.64 -6.13
C GLU A 16 2.97 9.90 -7.45
N LYS A 17 1.78 9.35 -7.64
CA LYS A 17 1.39 8.63 -8.86
C LYS A 17 0.06 9.15 -9.36
N PHE A 18 -0.15 9.02 -10.67
CA PHE A 18 -1.43 9.34 -11.32
C PHE A 18 -1.90 10.76 -10.99
N GLY A 19 -1.04 11.75 -11.30
CA GLY A 19 -1.36 13.15 -11.07
C GLY A 19 -1.41 13.56 -9.59
N GLY A 20 -0.80 12.77 -8.70
CA GLY A 20 -0.77 13.04 -7.26
C GLY A 20 -1.97 12.47 -6.50
N THR A 21 -2.86 11.71 -7.17
CA THR A 21 -4.07 11.17 -6.56
C THR A 21 -3.81 9.93 -5.71
N ILE A 22 -2.69 9.26 -5.93
CA ILE A 22 -2.22 8.14 -5.11
C ILE A 22 -0.81 8.47 -4.65
N ARG A 23 -0.58 8.42 -3.34
CA ARG A 23 0.73 8.73 -2.73
C ARG A 23 1.24 7.51 -1.98
N VAL A 24 2.51 7.19 -2.21
CA VAL A 24 3.19 6.08 -1.55
C VAL A 24 4.31 6.64 -0.69
N ARG A 25 4.27 6.32 0.60
CA ARG A 25 5.28 6.72 1.57
C ARG A 25 5.98 5.48 2.10
N THR A 26 7.28 5.39 1.90
CA THR A 26 8.07 4.25 2.40
C THR A 26 8.53 4.56 3.82
N LEU A 27 8.09 3.74 4.77
CA LEU A 27 8.46 3.90 6.18
C LEU A 27 9.73 3.13 6.53
N TRP A 28 9.94 2.00 5.89
CA TRP A 28 11.07 1.13 6.21
C TRP A 28 11.39 0.23 5.03
N LYS A 29 12.67 -0.01 4.83
CA LYS A 29 13.16 -0.91 3.79
C LYS A 29 14.36 -1.68 4.33
N ALA A 30 14.22 -3.00 4.39
CA ALA A 30 15.28 -3.87 4.85
C ALA A 30 16.32 -4.12 3.77
N THR A 31 17.55 -4.44 4.18
CA THR A 31 18.60 -4.85 3.24
C THR A 31 18.24 -6.11 2.46
N GLY A 32 17.43 -6.99 3.04
CA GLY A 32 16.94 -8.20 2.36
C GLY A 32 15.75 -7.98 1.42
N GLY A 33 15.26 -6.75 1.30
CA GLY A 33 14.18 -6.40 0.39
C GLY A 33 12.82 -6.16 1.02
N ALA A 34 12.58 -6.63 2.26
CA ALA A 34 11.31 -6.36 2.94
C ALA A 34 11.05 -4.86 3.04
N MET A 35 9.79 -4.45 2.91
CA MET A 35 9.45 -3.04 2.84
C MET A 35 8.08 -2.77 3.48
N ALA A 36 8.00 -1.68 4.24
CA ALA A 36 6.75 -1.20 4.84
C ALA A 36 6.40 0.17 4.26
N GLN A 37 5.16 0.32 3.80
CA GLN A 37 4.69 1.55 3.17
C GLN A 37 3.31 1.95 3.70
N VAL A 38 3.00 3.22 3.56
CA VAL A 38 1.63 3.74 3.67
C VAL A 38 1.21 4.26 2.31
N VAL A 39 0.05 3.83 1.86
CA VAL A 39 -0.53 4.26 0.58
C VAL A 39 -1.79 5.06 0.86
N GLU A 40 -1.85 6.27 0.32
CA GLU A 40 -3.00 7.15 0.44
C GLU A 40 -3.65 7.27 -0.94
N ILE A 41 -4.94 6.95 -1.01
CA ILE A 41 -5.73 7.01 -2.25
C ILE A 41 -6.79 8.08 -2.07
N ASP A 42 -6.78 9.10 -2.93
CA ASP A 42 -7.77 10.17 -2.89
C ASP A 42 -9.17 9.67 -3.30
N PRO A 43 -10.23 10.35 -2.85
CA PRO A 43 -11.59 10.00 -3.30
C PRO A 43 -11.68 10.00 -4.83
N GLY A 44 -12.18 8.90 -5.40
CA GLY A 44 -12.34 8.73 -6.83
C GLY A 44 -11.09 8.31 -7.59
N ALA A 45 -9.94 8.20 -6.93
CA ALA A 45 -8.71 7.79 -7.60
C ALA A 45 -8.72 6.29 -7.92
N CYS A 46 -8.09 5.95 -9.04
CA CYS A 46 -7.95 4.59 -9.53
C CYS A 46 -6.56 4.39 -10.11
N TRP A 47 -5.94 3.28 -9.76
CA TRP A 47 -4.66 2.89 -10.34
C TRP A 47 -4.79 2.71 -11.86
N GLU A 48 -3.85 3.22 -12.61
CA GLU A 48 -3.85 3.08 -14.07
C GLU A 48 -3.09 1.81 -14.44
N GLY A 49 -3.82 0.84 -15.00
CA GLY A 49 -3.28 -0.47 -15.31
C GLY A 49 -3.54 -1.47 -14.20
N ILE A 50 -2.81 -2.58 -14.23
CA ILE A 50 -2.92 -3.68 -13.27
C ILE A 50 -1.65 -3.73 -12.44
N ASP A 51 -1.81 -3.80 -11.12
CA ASP A 51 -0.70 -3.96 -10.18
C ASP A 51 -0.53 -5.45 -9.87
N VAL A 52 0.62 -6.00 -10.24
CA VAL A 52 0.96 -7.42 -10.05
C VAL A 52 1.92 -7.55 -8.87
N HIS A 53 1.65 -8.50 -7.97
CA HIS A 53 2.46 -8.70 -6.76
C HIS A 53 3.63 -9.64 -7.06
N GLU A 54 4.79 -9.05 -7.26
CA GLU A 54 6.06 -9.72 -7.51
C GLU A 54 7.21 -8.88 -6.93
N PRO A 55 8.28 -9.50 -6.42
CA PRO A 55 8.61 -10.93 -6.41
C PRO A 55 7.90 -11.74 -5.32
N GLY A 56 7.26 -11.10 -4.36
CA GLY A 56 6.60 -11.76 -3.26
C GLY A 56 5.18 -11.28 -3.04
N PRO A 57 4.55 -11.70 -1.95
CA PRO A 57 3.19 -11.29 -1.62
C PRO A 57 3.15 -9.85 -1.11
N GLU A 58 1.93 -9.31 -1.06
CA GLU A 58 1.64 -8.02 -0.47
C GLU A 58 0.61 -8.19 0.63
N GLU A 59 0.93 -7.68 1.83
CA GLU A 59 0.02 -7.69 2.96
C GLU A 59 -0.53 -6.28 3.16
N VAL A 60 -1.86 -6.14 3.25
CA VAL A 60 -2.53 -4.85 3.32
C VAL A 60 -3.44 -4.77 4.52
N TYR A 61 -3.39 -3.66 5.24
CA TYR A 61 -4.35 -3.33 6.28
C TYR A 61 -5.02 -2.00 5.95
N VAL A 62 -6.35 -1.97 5.93
CA VAL A 62 -7.11 -0.75 5.66
C VAL A 62 -7.20 0.08 6.94
N VAL A 63 -6.39 1.13 7.01
CA VAL A 63 -6.30 2.00 8.19
C VAL A 63 -7.52 2.90 8.31
N SER A 64 -7.97 3.47 7.19
CA SER A 64 -9.14 4.35 7.15
C SER A 64 -9.76 4.32 5.76
N GLY A 65 -11.04 4.63 5.70
CA GLY A 65 -11.79 4.65 4.45
C GLY A 65 -12.16 3.26 3.94
N VAL A 66 -12.49 3.19 2.65
CA VAL A 66 -12.88 1.94 1.99
C VAL A 66 -11.96 1.74 0.79
N PHE A 67 -11.25 0.63 0.78
CA PHE A 67 -10.38 0.24 -0.33
C PHE A 67 -11.13 -0.69 -1.28
N ASN A 68 -10.92 -0.52 -2.59
CA ASN A 68 -11.44 -1.43 -3.62
C ASN A 68 -10.27 -1.95 -4.46
N ASP A 69 -10.26 -3.26 -4.72
CA ASP A 69 -9.19 -3.92 -5.49
C ASP A 69 -9.56 -4.14 -6.96
N GLY A 70 -10.68 -3.58 -7.40
CA GLY A 70 -11.25 -3.80 -8.72
C GLY A 70 -12.35 -4.86 -8.73
N VAL A 71 -12.52 -5.61 -7.64
CA VAL A 71 -13.51 -6.69 -7.50
C VAL A 71 -14.48 -6.43 -6.37
N ARG A 72 -13.97 -6.03 -5.19
CA ARG A 72 -14.82 -5.80 -4.02
C ARG A 72 -14.31 -4.64 -3.18
N ASP A 73 -15.19 -4.14 -2.30
CA ASP A 73 -14.85 -3.17 -1.28
C ASP A 73 -14.34 -3.84 -0.02
N TYR A 74 -13.33 -3.23 0.60
CA TYR A 74 -12.78 -3.64 1.89
C TYR A 74 -12.93 -2.47 2.85
N PRO A 75 -13.74 -2.61 3.91
CA PRO A 75 -13.92 -1.53 4.88
C PRO A 75 -12.70 -1.35 5.78
N THR A 76 -12.66 -0.24 6.49
CA THR A 76 -11.66 0.04 7.53
C THR A 76 -11.55 -1.16 8.49
N GLY A 77 -10.31 -1.53 8.80
CA GLY A 77 -10.01 -2.68 9.67
C GLY A 77 -9.85 -4.01 8.92
N SER A 78 -9.98 -4.01 7.59
CA SER A 78 -9.77 -5.23 6.79
C SER A 78 -8.29 -5.54 6.66
N PHE A 79 -7.97 -6.82 6.75
CA PHE A 79 -6.66 -7.34 6.37
C PHE A 79 -6.78 -8.13 5.07
N ILE A 80 -5.86 -7.88 4.14
CA ILE A 80 -5.86 -8.52 2.83
C ILE A 80 -4.49 -9.13 2.58
N HIS A 81 -4.47 -10.43 2.32
CA HIS A 81 -3.27 -11.13 1.86
C HIS A 81 -3.36 -11.32 0.34
N ASN A 82 -2.47 -10.65 -0.37
CA ASN A 82 -2.35 -10.81 -1.82
C ASN A 82 -1.17 -11.74 -2.10
N PRO A 83 -1.39 -12.99 -2.50
CA PRO A 83 -0.29 -13.93 -2.75
C PRO A 83 0.56 -13.50 -3.93
N VAL A 84 1.79 -14.01 -3.98
CA VAL A 84 2.68 -13.77 -5.11
C VAL A 84 2.01 -14.16 -6.42
N GLY A 85 2.16 -13.30 -7.45
CA GLY A 85 1.53 -13.51 -8.75
C GLY A 85 0.08 -13.06 -8.85
N SER A 86 -0.56 -12.71 -7.73
CA SER A 86 -1.89 -12.11 -7.76
C SER A 86 -1.83 -10.68 -8.30
N SER A 87 -2.97 -10.17 -8.73
CA SER A 87 -3.06 -8.81 -9.28
C SER A 87 -4.33 -8.13 -8.82
N HIS A 88 -4.28 -6.79 -8.83
CA HIS A 88 -5.45 -5.97 -8.52
C HIS A 88 -5.37 -4.61 -9.21
N VAL A 89 -6.45 -3.86 -9.11
CA VAL A 89 -6.52 -2.46 -9.56
C VAL A 89 -6.91 -1.62 -8.35
N PRO A 90 -5.92 -1.10 -7.59
CA PRO A 90 -6.18 -0.30 -6.39
C PRO A 90 -7.00 0.95 -6.70
N GLN A 91 -8.04 1.18 -5.92
CA GLN A 91 -8.92 2.32 -6.11
C GLN A 91 -9.76 2.57 -4.86
N SER A 92 -10.37 3.74 -4.76
CA SER A 92 -11.29 4.04 -3.69
C SER A 92 -12.24 5.16 -4.13
N LYS A 93 -13.54 4.95 -3.96
CA LYS A 93 -14.55 5.97 -4.27
C LYS A 93 -14.52 7.12 -3.26
N THR A 94 -14.34 6.78 -2.00
CA THR A 94 -14.42 7.75 -0.89
C THR A 94 -13.06 8.16 -0.34
N GLY A 95 -11.99 7.56 -0.85
CA GLY A 95 -10.64 7.72 -0.32
C GLY A 95 -10.33 6.70 0.75
N CYS A 96 -9.05 6.35 0.86
CA CYS A 96 -8.60 5.44 1.90
C CYS A 96 -7.12 5.61 2.19
N THR A 97 -6.71 5.11 3.35
CA THR A 97 -5.31 4.98 3.74
C THR A 97 -5.04 3.52 4.05
N LEU A 98 -3.97 2.99 3.47
CA LEU A 98 -3.55 1.61 3.63
C LEU A 98 -2.17 1.54 4.29
N PHE A 99 -1.98 0.55 5.16
CA PHE A 99 -0.65 0.10 5.52
C PHE A 99 -0.33 -1.13 4.68
N VAL A 100 0.83 -1.12 4.03
CA VAL A 100 1.22 -2.17 3.09
C VAL A 100 2.59 -2.72 3.49
N PHE A 101 2.69 -4.03 3.57
CA PHE A 101 3.95 -4.70 3.88
C PHE A 101 4.29 -5.70 2.78
N TYR A 102 5.53 -5.59 2.30
CA TYR A 102 6.10 -6.52 1.32
C TYR A 102 7.22 -7.30 2.01
N PRO A 103 7.00 -8.56 2.39
CA PRO A 103 8.04 -9.32 3.10
C PRO A 103 9.26 -9.62 2.23
N GLU A 104 9.11 -9.62 0.91
CA GLU A 104 10.18 -9.92 -0.03
C GLU A 104 10.51 -8.76 -0.98
N GLY A 105 9.85 -7.63 -0.78
CA GLY A 105 10.08 -6.47 -1.63
C GLY A 105 9.15 -6.28 -2.80
#